data_d4ff2a2423db79db960b0270e56b1202
#
_entry.id   d4ff2a2423db79db960b0270e56b1202
#
_cell.length_a   1.000
_cell.length_b   1.000
_cell.length_c   1.000
_cell.angle_alpha   90.00
_cell.angle_beta   90.00
_cell.angle_gamma   90.00
#
_symmetry.space_group_name_H-M   'P 1'
#
loop_
_entity.id
_entity.type
_entity.pdbx_description
1 polymer ?
#
loop_
_entity_poly.entity_id
_entity_poly.type
_entity_poly.pdbx_seq_one_letter_code
_entity_poly.pdbx_strand_id
1 'polypeptide(L)'
;MNARERLREAKRIVVKVGTSTLVRTSGKPDFRRMDRLVREIADLKNAGREMVLVSSGAIAIGMDSIGLQEKPAEIPARQALAAIGQSSLMTLYKKFFADYGQTAAQVLLTKENAARHHQYANSRNAL
;
A
#
# COMPACT_ATOMS: atom_id res chain seq x y z
N MET A 1 -18.06 19.96 13.68
CA MET A 1 -16.87 19.10 13.81
C MET A 1 -15.95 19.29 12.61
N ASN A 2 -14.71 19.70 12.82
CA ASN A 2 -13.75 19.88 11.74
C ASN A 2 -13.10 18.55 11.32
N ALA A 3 -12.26 18.57 10.27
CA ALA A 3 -11.67 17.34 9.73
C ALA A 3 -10.77 16.62 10.75
N ARG A 4 -10.03 17.37 11.56
CA ARG A 4 -9.16 16.79 12.60
C ARG A 4 -9.97 16.10 13.70
N GLU A 5 -11.06 16.70 14.12
CA GLU A 5 -11.95 16.12 15.11
C GLU A 5 -12.60 14.85 14.60
N ARG A 6 -13.03 14.85 13.34
CA ARG A 6 -13.57 13.64 12.68
C ARG A 6 -12.55 12.52 12.62
N LEU A 7 -11.29 12.82 12.33
CA LEU A 7 -10.22 11.83 12.33
C LEU A 7 -9.97 11.24 13.71
N ARG A 8 -10.01 12.07 14.74
CA ARG A 8 -9.83 11.61 16.13
C ARG A 8 -10.91 10.61 16.55
N GLU A 9 -12.13 10.78 16.06
CA GLU A 9 -13.27 9.94 16.41
C GLU A 9 -13.52 8.80 15.42
N ALA A 10 -12.83 8.79 14.29
CA ALA A 10 -13.03 7.78 13.25
C ALA A 10 -12.67 6.38 13.75
N LYS A 11 -13.58 5.44 13.56
CA LYS A 11 -13.35 4.03 13.89
C LYS A 11 -12.54 3.32 12.80
N ARG A 12 -12.76 3.69 11.54
CA ARG A 12 -12.04 3.18 10.38
C ARG A 12 -11.29 4.32 9.71
N ILE A 13 -10.01 4.12 9.48
CA ILE A 13 -9.13 5.10 8.85
C ILE A 13 -8.50 4.47 7.60
N VAL A 14 -8.61 5.19 6.49
CA VAL A 14 -7.95 4.84 5.23
C VAL A 14 -6.74 5.76 5.07
N VAL A 15 -5.56 5.16 4.98
CA VAL A 15 -4.31 5.89 4.75
C VAL A 15 -3.88 5.65 3.32
N LYS A 16 -3.79 6.69 2.52
CA LYS A 16 -3.32 6.61 1.14
C LYS A 16 -1.91 7.16 1.05
N VAL A 17 -1.00 6.37 0.49
CA VAL A 17 0.40 6.77 0.30
C VAL A 17 0.80 6.67 -1.17
N GLY A 18 1.49 7.71 -1.63
CA GLY A 18 2.03 7.78 -2.98
C GLY A 18 3.44 7.19 -3.05
N THR A 19 3.92 6.99 -4.28
CA THR A 19 5.24 6.44 -4.57
C THR A 19 6.37 7.25 -3.92
N SER A 20 6.30 8.58 -3.95
CA SER A 20 7.34 9.45 -3.39
C SER A 20 7.49 9.32 -1.87
N THR A 21 6.50 8.79 -1.17
CA THR A 21 6.59 8.49 0.26
C THR A 21 7.41 7.23 0.53
N LEU A 22 7.38 6.27 -0.38
CA LEU A 22 7.97 4.94 -0.19
C LEU A 22 9.33 4.77 -0.85
N VAL A 23 9.62 5.58 -1.87
CA VAL A 23 10.81 5.42 -2.70
C VAL A 23 11.59 6.72 -2.71
N ARG A 24 12.89 6.61 -2.49
CA ARG A 24 13.82 7.76 -2.56
C ARG A 24 13.98 8.23 -4.01
N THR A 25 14.50 9.43 -4.19
CA THR A 25 14.84 9.96 -5.54
C THR A 25 15.84 9.06 -6.26
N SER A 26 16.65 8.30 -5.55
CA SER A 26 17.58 7.31 -6.11
C SER A 26 16.90 6.07 -6.68
N GLY A 27 15.60 5.90 -6.46
CA GLY A 27 14.85 4.69 -6.84
C GLY A 27 14.86 3.58 -5.78
N LYS A 28 15.63 3.75 -4.71
CA LYS A 28 15.68 2.77 -3.62
C LYS A 28 14.51 2.93 -2.66
N PRO A 29 13.98 1.82 -2.10
CA PRO A 29 12.96 1.91 -1.07
C PRO A 29 13.43 2.73 0.13
N ASP A 30 12.55 3.55 0.66
CA ASP A 30 12.82 4.30 1.88
C ASP A 30 12.30 3.52 3.08
N PHE A 31 13.13 2.63 3.60
CA PHE A 31 12.75 1.74 4.70
C PHE A 31 12.40 2.52 5.98
N ARG A 32 13.07 3.61 6.22
CA ARG A 32 12.81 4.44 7.41
C ARG A 32 11.40 5.03 7.37
N ARG A 33 10.99 5.54 6.21
CA ARG A 33 9.62 6.06 6.04
C ARG A 33 8.58 4.96 6.06
N MET A 34 8.88 3.80 5.45
CA MET A 34 7.97 2.66 5.49
C MET A 34 7.79 2.15 6.92
N ASP A 35 8.86 2.01 7.68
CA ASP A 35 8.79 1.60 9.08
C ASP A 35 7.98 2.59 9.91
N ARG A 36 8.22 3.87 9.74
CA ARG A 36 7.49 4.91 10.46
C ARG A 36 5.98 4.87 10.14
N LEU A 37 5.64 4.74 8.87
CA LEU A 37 4.24 4.62 8.43
C LEU A 37 3.56 3.41 9.06
N VAL A 38 4.20 2.26 8.97
CA VAL A 38 3.68 1.00 9.51
C VAL A 38 3.52 1.07 11.02
N ARG A 39 4.48 1.64 11.73
CA ARG A 39 4.42 1.82 13.18
C ARG A 39 3.24 2.69 13.60
N GLU A 40 3.01 3.80 12.92
CA GLU A 40 1.86 4.68 13.18
C GLU A 40 0.54 3.96 12.96
N ILE A 41 0.44 3.19 11.86
CA ILE A 41 -0.76 2.39 11.58
C ILE A 41 -0.96 1.32 12.64
N ALA A 42 0.10 0.64 13.05
CA ALA A 42 0.03 -0.39 14.09
C ALA A 42 -0.44 0.19 15.43
N ASP A 43 0.05 1.37 15.80
CA ASP A 43 -0.37 2.07 17.01
C ASP A 43 -1.87 2.40 16.98
N LEU A 44 -2.37 2.89 15.86
CA LEU A 44 -3.80 3.19 15.69
C LEU A 44 -4.65 1.92 15.75
N LYS A 45 -4.16 0.84 15.14
CA LYS A 45 -4.83 -0.47 15.20
C LYS A 45 -4.91 -0.96 16.65
N ASN A 46 -3.83 -0.85 17.41
CA ASN A 46 -3.79 -1.27 18.80
C ASN A 46 -4.67 -0.37 19.70
N ALA A 47 -4.94 0.86 19.26
CA ALA A 47 -5.89 1.75 19.92
C ALA A 47 -7.36 1.42 19.61
N GLY A 48 -7.62 0.35 18.86
CA GLY A 48 -8.97 -0.12 18.54
C GLY A 48 -9.53 0.38 17.22
N ARG A 49 -8.70 1.00 16.37
CA ARG A 49 -9.13 1.49 15.07
C ARG A 49 -9.02 0.40 13.99
N GLU A 50 -9.91 0.44 13.03
CA GLU A 50 -9.79 -0.36 11.80
C GLU A 50 -8.94 0.41 10.80
N MET A 51 -7.89 -0.22 10.28
CA MET A 51 -6.94 0.45 9.40
C MET A 51 -6.91 -0.18 8.02
N VAL A 52 -6.98 0.66 6.99
CA VAL A 52 -6.83 0.29 5.58
C VAL A 52 -5.72 1.13 4.99
N LEU A 53 -4.71 0.48 4.43
CA LEU A 53 -3.60 1.15 3.75
C LEU A 53 -3.76 0.99 2.24
N VAL A 54 -3.85 2.11 1.54
CA VAL A 54 -3.88 2.14 0.07
C VAL A 54 -2.53 2.66 -0.41
N SER A 55 -1.76 1.79 -1.04
CA SER A 55 -0.37 2.10 -1.39
C SER A 55 -0.15 2.09 -2.89
N SER A 56 0.53 3.11 -3.38
CA SER A 56 1.18 3.13 -4.69
C SER A 56 2.61 2.59 -4.57
N GLY A 57 3.36 2.56 -5.66
CA GLY A 57 4.79 2.30 -5.63
C GLY A 57 5.20 0.94 -6.19
N ALA A 58 4.27 0.11 -6.64
CA ALA A 58 4.59 -1.22 -7.17
C ALA A 58 5.58 -1.16 -8.35
N ILE A 59 5.35 -0.27 -9.32
CA ILE A 59 6.25 -0.15 -10.48
C ILE A 59 7.65 0.29 -10.05
N ALA A 60 7.75 1.28 -9.18
CA ALA A 60 9.06 1.77 -8.70
C ALA A 60 9.83 0.69 -7.92
N ILE A 61 9.15 -0.07 -7.09
CA ILE A 61 9.76 -1.19 -6.36
C ILE A 61 10.17 -2.29 -7.34
N GLY A 62 9.37 -2.57 -8.36
CA GLY A 62 9.72 -3.53 -9.42
C GLY A 62 10.95 -3.10 -10.20
N MET A 63 11.06 -1.82 -10.55
CA MET A 63 12.24 -1.26 -11.20
C MET A 63 13.50 -1.44 -10.37
N ASP A 64 13.44 -1.13 -9.09
CA ASP A 64 14.56 -1.34 -8.18
C ASP A 64 14.95 -2.83 -8.09
N SER A 65 13.98 -3.72 -8.02
CA SER A 65 14.21 -5.16 -7.91
C SER A 65 15.04 -5.74 -9.06
N ILE A 66 14.87 -5.20 -10.26
CA ILE A 66 15.61 -5.66 -11.45
C ILE A 66 16.68 -4.68 -11.93
N GLY A 67 16.94 -3.62 -11.17
CA GLY A 67 17.98 -2.64 -11.49
C GLY A 67 17.68 -1.74 -12.68
N LEU A 68 16.40 -1.51 -12.99
CA LEU A 68 15.98 -0.67 -14.09
C LEU A 68 15.94 0.80 -13.66
N GLN A 69 16.66 1.67 -14.39
CA GLN A 69 16.79 3.09 -14.02
C GLN A 69 15.68 3.97 -14.60
N GLU A 70 15.16 3.62 -15.77
CA GLU A 70 14.15 4.41 -16.46
C GLU A 70 12.84 3.66 -16.55
N LYS A 71 11.75 4.37 -16.24
CA LYS A 71 10.41 3.80 -16.36
C LYS A 71 10.08 3.56 -17.84
N PRO A 72 9.72 2.33 -18.24
CA PRO A 72 9.36 2.05 -19.61
C PRO A 72 8.07 2.77 -20.03
N ALA A 73 8.00 3.16 -21.29
CA ALA A 73 6.81 3.78 -21.85
C ALA A 73 5.72 2.76 -22.21
N GLU A 74 6.12 1.53 -22.50
CA GLU A 74 5.21 0.48 -22.95
C GLU A 74 4.36 -0.08 -21.81
N ILE A 75 3.08 -0.23 -22.06
CA ILE A 75 2.11 -0.73 -21.07
C ILE A 75 2.44 -2.16 -20.62
N PRO A 76 2.75 -3.14 -21.50
CA PRO A 76 3.10 -4.49 -21.05
C PRO A 76 4.32 -4.52 -20.11
N ALA A 77 5.34 -3.71 -20.39
CA ALA A 77 6.51 -3.60 -19.55
C ALA A 77 6.17 -3.02 -18.17
N ARG A 78 5.32 -2.00 -18.11
CA ARG A 78 4.83 -1.43 -16.86
C ARG A 78 4.02 -2.43 -16.04
N GLN A 79 3.17 -3.20 -16.71
CA GLN A 79 2.37 -4.25 -16.06
C GLN A 79 3.25 -5.34 -15.47
N ALA A 80 4.29 -5.76 -16.18
CA ALA A 80 5.25 -6.74 -15.67
C ALA A 80 5.99 -6.20 -14.44
N LEU A 81 6.42 -4.94 -14.48
CA LEU A 81 7.08 -4.30 -13.34
C LEU A 81 6.13 -4.15 -12.15
N ALA A 82 4.88 -3.81 -12.40
CA ALA A 82 3.87 -3.74 -11.34
C ALA A 82 3.66 -5.10 -10.68
N ALA A 83 3.63 -6.17 -11.45
CA ALA A 83 3.48 -7.53 -10.92
C ALA A 83 4.67 -7.93 -10.03
N ILE A 84 5.90 -7.68 -10.50
CA ILE A 84 7.12 -7.92 -9.71
C ILE A 84 7.10 -7.07 -8.45
N GLY A 85 6.85 -5.78 -8.60
CA GLY A 85 6.90 -4.81 -7.51
C GLY A 85 5.80 -5.00 -6.50
N GLN A 86 4.61 -5.42 -6.91
CA GLN A 86 3.51 -5.67 -5.99
C GLN A 86 3.85 -6.80 -5.03
N SER A 87 4.43 -7.88 -5.51
CA SER A 87 4.90 -8.99 -4.67
C SER A 87 5.96 -8.52 -3.67
N SER A 88 6.96 -7.77 -4.15
CA SER A 88 8.03 -7.24 -3.30
C SER A 88 7.52 -6.23 -2.27
N LEU A 89 6.63 -5.34 -2.69
CA LEU A 89 6.03 -4.33 -1.82
C LEU A 89 5.21 -4.97 -0.70
N MET A 90 4.40 -5.97 -1.04
CA MET A 90 3.62 -6.71 -0.03
C MET A 90 4.51 -7.48 0.94
N THR A 91 5.61 -8.04 0.47
CA THR A 91 6.60 -8.70 1.34
C THR A 91 7.19 -7.71 2.34
N LEU A 92 7.53 -6.51 1.89
CA LEU A 92 8.04 -5.45 2.77
C LEU A 92 6.99 -5.03 3.81
N TYR A 93 5.76 -4.78 3.40
CA TYR A 93 4.70 -4.42 4.34
C TYR A 93 4.45 -5.52 5.37
N LYS A 94 4.36 -6.76 4.94
CA LYS A 94 4.15 -7.91 5.84
C LYS A 94 5.27 -8.01 6.87
N LYS A 95 6.51 -7.81 6.44
CA LYS A 95 7.68 -7.85 7.31
C LYS A 95 7.63 -6.74 8.36
N PHE A 96 7.38 -5.49 7.93
CA PHE A 96 7.29 -4.36 8.85
C PHE A 96 6.13 -4.51 9.82
N PHE A 97 4.95 -4.90 9.35
CA PHE A 97 3.80 -5.12 10.24
C PHE A 97 4.02 -6.26 11.23
N ALA A 98 4.72 -7.32 10.82
CA ALA A 98 5.05 -8.43 11.71
C ALA A 98 5.93 -7.97 12.89
N ASP A 99 6.84 -7.01 12.66
CA ASP A 99 7.67 -6.44 13.72
C ASP A 99 6.85 -5.77 14.82
N TYR A 100 5.64 -5.32 14.50
CA TYR A 100 4.69 -4.71 15.44
C TYR A 100 3.52 -5.63 15.82
N GLY A 101 3.66 -6.93 15.56
CA GLY A 101 2.66 -7.93 15.92
C GLY A 101 1.37 -7.87 15.12
N GLN A 102 1.39 -7.26 13.93
CA GLN A 102 0.21 -7.10 13.09
C GLN A 102 0.24 -8.04 11.89
N THR A 103 -0.92 -8.57 11.54
CA THR A 103 -1.11 -9.35 10.30
C THR A 103 -1.69 -8.45 9.23
N ALA A 104 -1.04 -8.42 8.06
CA ALA A 104 -1.50 -7.68 6.90
C ALA A 104 -2.09 -8.64 5.87
N ALA A 105 -3.23 -8.27 5.30
CA ALA A 105 -3.84 -8.97 4.18
C ALA A 105 -3.98 -8.03 3.00
N GLN A 106 -3.85 -8.56 1.80
CA GLN A 106 -3.95 -7.78 0.57
C GLN A 106 -5.32 -7.97 -0.08
N VAL A 107 -5.90 -6.83 -0.49
CA VAL A 107 -7.07 -6.80 -1.37
C VAL A 107 -6.65 -6.13 -2.66
N LEU A 108 -6.88 -6.81 -3.78
CA LEU A 108 -6.62 -6.26 -5.11
C LEU A 108 -7.89 -5.66 -5.69
N LEU A 109 -7.86 -4.35 -5.90
CA LEU A 109 -8.95 -3.62 -6.53
C LEU A 109 -8.46 -3.06 -7.86
N THR A 110 -9.11 -3.45 -8.93
CA THR A 110 -8.89 -2.87 -10.26
C THR A 110 -10.16 -2.15 -10.71
N LYS A 111 -10.01 -1.26 -11.68
CA LYS A 111 -11.15 -0.57 -12.30
C LYS A 111 -12.14 -1.58 -12.88
N GLU A 112 -11.65 -2.65 -13.49
CA GLU A 112 -12.45 -3.73 -14.05
C GLU A 112 -13.22 -4.48 -12.96
N ASN A 113 -12.55 -4.84 -11.85
CA ASN A 113 -13.18 -5.52 -10.72
C ASN A 113 -14.28 -4.67 -10.10
N ALA A 114 -14.05 -3.37 -9.96
CA ALA A 114 -15.05 -2.44 -9.43
C ALA A 114 -16.26 -2.29 -10.35
N ALA A 115 -16.08 -2.42 -11.67
CA ALA A 115 -17.16 -2.32 -12.64
C ALA A 115 -18.02 -3.60 -12.71
N ARG A 116 -17.48 -4.76 -12.33
CA ARG A 116 -18.22 -6.02 -12.28
C ARG A 116 -18.93 -6.16 -10.94
N HIS A 117 -20.25 -6.18 -10.96
CA HIS A 117 -21.08 -6.18 -9.74
C HIS A 117 -20.68 -7.28 -8.74
N HIS A 118 -20.45 -8.50 -9.20
CA HIS A 118 -20.06 -9.63 -8.35
C HIS A 118 -18.71 -9.39 -7.66
N GLN A 119 -17.70 -8.97 -8.43
CA GLN A 119 -16.36 -8.71 -7.90
C GLN A 119 -16.35 -7.48 -6.98
N TYR A 120 -17.12 -6.46 -7.30
CA TYR A 120 -17.27 -5.30 -6.44
C TYR A 120 -17.85 -5.67 -5.07
N ALA A 121 -18.90 -6.49 -5.04
CA ALA A 121 -19.51 -6.93 -3.78
C ALA A 121 -18.51 -7.72 -2.93
N ASN A 122 -17.73 -8.62 -3.52
CA ASN A 122 -16.72 -9.41 -2.82
C ASN A 122 -15.60 -8.51 -2.25
N SER A 123 -15.11 -7.57 -3.02
CA SER A 123 -14.09 -6.63 -2.57
C SER A 123 -14.60 -5.74 -1.44
N ARG A 124 -15.82 -5.25 -1.56
CA ARG A 124 -16.45 -4.45 -0.51
C ARG A 124 -16.61 -5.22 0.79
N ASN A 125 -16.99 -6.50 0.71
CA ASN A 125 -17.17 -7.35 1.89
C ASN A 125 -15.84 -7.68 2.58
N ALA A 126 -14.72 -7.72 1.83
CA ALA A 126 -13.39 -7.93 2.38
C ALA A 126 -12.86 -6.72 3.15
N LEU A 127 -13.32 -5.53 2.82
CA LEU A 127 -12.92 -4.29 3.46
C LEU A 127 -13.78 -3.99 4.69
#